data_b09ddbf3b7fcfeeef258ba6f47508452
#
_entry.id   b09ddbf3b7fcfeeef258ba6f47508452
#
_cell.length_a   1.000
_cell.length_b   1.000
_cell.length_c   1.000
_cell.angle_alpha   90.00
_cell.angle_beta   90.00
_cell.angle_gamma   90.00
#
_symmetry.space_group_name_H-M   'P 1'
#
loop_
_entity.id
_entity.type
_entity.pdbx_description
1 polymer ?
#
loop_
_entity_poly.entity_id
_entity_poly.type
_entity_poly.pdbx_seq_one_letter_code
_entity_poly.pdbx_strand_id
1 'polypeptide(L)'
;MGGMLSCGGGTPPDMTKFRGKGNDSPCALGARNPANPVVYFDILAQGDEESASLGRIVMELKADVVPKTCENFRQLCLRETPGTGYIGSPFHRVIPNFMCQGGDFTHRNGRGGKSIYGDRFADENFQLQHLGAGVLSMANCGRNTNGSQFFLCTAVTRHLNGKHVVFGQIVKGYDVVKAIESVGSMSGGTSCKISIEACGELSEAEKAAL
;
A
#
# COMPACT_ATOMS: atom_id res chain seq x y z
N MET A 1 26.82 -17.67 9.48
CA MET A 1 27.15 -16.47 8.69
C MET A 1 25.91 -16.12 7.88
N GLY A 2 25.10 -15.20 8.39
CA GLY A 2 23.87 -14.74 7.72
C GLY A 2 24.22 -13.61 6.77
N GLY A 3 24.14 -13.88 5.46
CA GLY A 3 24.27 -12.85 4.44
C GLY A 3 23.14 -11.84 4.59
N MET A 4 23.46 -10.61 5.02
CA MET A 4 22.61 -9.46 4.80
C MET A 4 22.45 -9.32 3.27
N LEU A 5 21.23 -9.54 2.76
CA LEU A 5 20.86 -9.06 1.45
C LEU A 5 20.92 -7.53 1.51
N SER A 6 22.02 -6.98 1.01
CA SER A 6 22.15 -5.56 0.69
C SER A 6 21.00 -5.22 -0.26
N CYS A 7 20.04 -4.43 0.20
CA CYS A 7 19.15 -3.70 -0.69
C CYS A 7 20.07 -2.86 -1.57
N GLY A 8 20.05 -3.13 -2.90
CA GLY A 8 20.91 -2.46 -3.84
C GLY A 8 20.82 -0.95 -3.69
N GLY A 9 21.95 -0.30 -3.59
CA GLY A 9 22.10 1.13 -3.46
C GLY A 9 21.79 1.85 -4.76
N GLY A 10 20.50 2.04 -5.03
CA GLY A 10 20.02 2.79 -6.18
C GLY A 10 19.63 4.21 -5.81
N THR A 11 19.63 5.08 -6.81
CA THR A 11 19.13 6.46 -6.68
C THR A 11 17.60 6.45 -6.54
N PRO A 12 17.02 7.32 -5.68
CA PRO A 12 15.58 7.52 -5.62
C PRO A 12 14.99 7.88 -7.00
N PRO A 13 13.74 7.49 -7.29
CA PRO A 13 13.11 7.80 -8.56
C PRO A 13 12.90 9.30 -8.73
N ASP A 14 13.24 9.82 -9.92
CA ASP A 14 13.01 11.22 -10.29
C ASP A 14 11.51 11.47 -10.48
N MET A 15 10.90 12.16 -9.53
CA MET A 15 9.47 12.46 -9.52
C MET A 15 9.02 13.35 -10.68
N THR A 16 9.91 14.09 -11.33
CA THR A 16 9.56 14.92 -12.50
C THR A 16 9.04 14.08 -13.67
N LYS A 17 9.47 12.81 -13.74
CA LYS A 17 9.03 11.85 -14.77
C LYS A 17 7.60 11.38 -14.57
N PHE A 18 7.03 11.51 -13.37
CA PHE A 18 5.72 10.99 -12.99
C PHE A 18 4.68 12.10 -12.75
N ARG A 19 5.10 13.28 -12.27
CA ARG A 19 4.21 14.41 -12.02
C ARG A 19 3.49 14.86 -13.29
N GLY A 20 2.17 15.04 -13.18
CA GLY A 20 1.33 15.51 -14.30
C GLY A 20 0.99 14.47 -15.36
N LYS A 21 1.52 13.26 -15.30
CA LYS A 21 1.16 12.16 -16.20
C LYS A 21 0.02 11.33 -15.59
N GLY A 22 -1.19 11.91 -15.57
CA GLY A 22 -2.39 11.21 -15.09
C GLY A 22 -2.45 11.19 -13.56
N ASN A 23 -2.73 12.34 -12.96
CA ASN A 23 -3.20 12.45 -11.57
C ASN A 23 -4.60 11.85 -11.38
N ASP A 24 -5.22 11.43 -12.48
CA ASP A 24 -6.48 10.71 -12.46
C ASP A 24 -6.20 9.31 -11.91
N SER A 25 -6.40 9.18 -10.62
CA SER A 25 -6.39 7.87 -9.97
C SER A 25 -7.35 6.97 -10.71
N PRO A 26 -6.90 5.79 -11.13
CA PRO A 26 -7.78 4.85 -11.76
C PRO A 26 -8.78 4.37 -10.70
N CYS A 27 -9.93 5.05 -10.56
CA CYS A 27 -11.00 4.65 -9.63
C CYS A 27 -11.61 3.32 -10.10
N ALA A 28 -10.82 2.26 -10.02
CA ALA A 28 -11.16 0.94 -10.53
C ALA A 28 -12.39 0.32 -9.84
N LEU A 29 -12.73 0.79 -8.64
CA LEU A 29 -13.90 0.36 -7.87
C LEU A 29 -15.07 1.37 -7.97
N GLY A 30 -15.02 2.30 -8.92
CA GLY A 30 -16.04 3.32 -9.10
C GLY A 30 -15.83 4.61 -8.30
N ALA A 31 -16.82 5.49 -8.31
CA ALA A 31 -16.77 6.76 -7.61
C ALA A 31 -16.58 6.58 -6.09
N ARG A 32 -15.90 7.55 -5.46
CA ARG A 32 -15.71 7.59 -4.02
C ARG A 32 -17.05 7.69 -3.28
N ASN A 33 -17.24 6.89 -2.24
CA ASN A 33 -18.33 7.08 -1.28
C ASN A 33 -17.87 8.06 -0.19
N PRO A 34 -18.50 9.26 -0.05
CA PRO A 34 -18.08 10.26 0.95
C PRO A 34 -18.13 9.76 2.40
N ALA A 35 -18.98 8.78 2.71
CA ALA A 35 -19.10 8.20 4.05
C ALA A 35 -17.95 7.25 4.43
N ASN A 36 -17.17 6.80 3.47
CA ASN A 36 -16.06 5.90 3.72
C ASN A 36 -14.84 6.63 4.34
N PRO A 37 -14.08 5.98 5.21
CA PRO A 37 -12.81 6.48 5.70
C PRO A 37 -11.82 6.70 4.55
N VAL A 38 -11.01 7.76 4.66
CA VAL A 38 -9.93 8.05 3.71
C VAL A 38 -8.64 8.20 4.48
N VAL A 39 -7.65 7.41 4.11
CA VAL A 39 -6.32 7.40 4.75
C VAL A 39 -5.24 7.82 3.77
N TYR A 40 -4.06 8.17 4.28
CA TYR A 40 -2.93 8.56 3.45
C TYR A 40 -1.63 7.90 3.87
N PHE A 41 -0.71 7.80 2.92
CA PHE A 41 0.70 7.49 3.13
C PHE A 41 1.56 8.58 2.50
N ASP A 42 2.50 9.12 3.24
CA ASP A 42 3.62 9.89 2.72
C ASP A 42 4.80 8.94 2.48
N ILE A 43 5.37 8.96 1.30
CA ILE A 43 6.33 7.96 0.84
C ILE A 43 7.71 8.57 0.73
N LEU A 44 8.68 7.90 1.35
CA LEU A 44 10.11 8.22 1.31
C LEU A 44 10.86 7.15 0.50
N ALA A 45 11.66 7.58 -0.45
CA ALA A 45 12.67 6.75 -1.11
C ALA A 45 14.05 7.07 -0.54
N GLN A 46 14.78 6.04 -0.14
CA GLN A 46 16.12 6.14 0.41
C GLN A 46 17.10 5.37 -0.48
N GLY A 47 18.01 6.11 -1.11
CA GLY A 47 19.18 5.59 -1.81
C GLY A 47 20.39 5.53 -0.87
N ASP A 48 21.60 5.28 -1.42
CA ASP A 48 22.83 5.22 -0.65
C ASP A 48 23.28 6.60 -0.15
N GLU A 49 23.18 7.60 -1.00
CA GLU A 49 23.72 8.94 -0.71
C GLU A 49 22.62 9.97 -0.47
N GLU A 50 21.39 9.69 -0.91
CA GLU A 50 20.29 10.66 -0.86
C GLU A 50 18.96 10.01 -0.48
N SER A 51 18.07 10.84 0.06
CA SER A 51 16.66 10.48 0.33
C SER A 51 15.75 11.50 -0.33
N ALA A 52 14.65 11.03 -0.90
CA ALA A 52 13.68 11.88 -1.56
C ALA A 52 12.24 11.54 -1.14
N SER A 53 11.46 12.56 -0.80
CA SER A 53 10.02 12.39 -0.64
C SER A 53 9.37 12.20 -2.01
N LEU A 54 8.66 11.09 -2.20
CA LEU A 54 7.93 10.82 -3.43
C LEU A 54 6.56 11.51 -3.45
N GLY A 55 6.04 11.89 -2.30
CA GLY A 55 4.73 12.52 -2.14
C GLY A 55 3.72 11.64 -1.43
N ARG A 56 2.44 12.00 -1.54
CA ARG A 56 1.34 11.40 -0.80
C ARG A 56 0.44 10.54 -1.68
N ILE A 57 0.14 9.33 -1.20
CA ILE A 57 -0.91 8.44 -1.72
C ILE A 57 -2.13 8.58 -0.83
N VAL A 58 -3.30 8.86 -1.40
CA VAL A 58 -4.58 8.95 -0.68
C VAL A 58 -5.48 7.80 -1.11
N MET A 59 -6.05 7.10 -0.15
CA MET A 59 -6.81 5.86 -0.36
C MET A 59 -8.16 5.93 0.34
N GLU A 60 -9.23 5.64 -0.39
CA GLU A 60 -10.55 5.36 0.17
C GLU A 60 -10.60 3.91 0.64
N LEU A 61 -11.09 3.68 1.85
CA LEU A 61 -11.34 2.34 2.39
C LEU A 61 -12.83 2.01 2.25
N LYS A 62 -13.16 0.92 1.56
CA LYS A 62 -14.55 0.51 1.30
C LYS A 62 -15.21 -0.13 2.54
N ALA A 63 -15.33 0.66 3.61
CA ALA A 63 -15.91 0.22 4.88
C ALA A 63 -17.41 -0.11 4.79
N ASP A 64 -18.08 0.39 3.78
CA ASP A 64 -19.45 0.02 3.40
C ASP A 64 -19.58 -1.43 2.91
N VAL A 65 -18.48 -2.07 2.50
CA VAL A 65 -18.45 -3.46 1.98
C VAL A 65 -17.68 -4.40 2.89
N VAL A 66 -16.51 -3.97 3.40
CA VAL A 66 -15.60 -4.77 4.23
C VAL A 66 -15.13 -3.98 5.47
N PRO A 67 -16.05 -3.66 6.39
CA PRO A 67 -15.79 -2.78 7.54
C PRO A 67 -14.67 -3.27 8.45
N LYS A 68 -14.59 -4.58 8.71
CA LYS A 68 -13.58 -5.18 9.59
C LYS A 68 -12.17 -5.05 9.01
N THR A 69 -12.03 -5.33 7.72
CA THR A 69 -10.75 -5.22 7.02
C THR A 69 -10.28 -3.76 6.93
N CYS A 70 -11.21 -2.85 6.64
CA CYS A 70 -10.95 -1.41 6.61
C CYS A 70 -10.54 -0.87 7.97
N GLU A 71 -11.22 -1.29 9.05
CA GLU A 71 -10.88 -0.85 10.41
C GLU A 71 -9.49 -1.32 10.83
N ASN A 72 -9.11 -2.57 10.48
CA ASN A 72 -7.74 -3.04 10.70
C ASN A 72 -6.71 -2.11 10.04
N PHE A 73 -6.90 -1.79 8.78
CA PHE A 73 -5.97 -0.94 8.03
C PHE A 73 -5.95 0.49 8.57
N ARG A 74 -7.13 1.07 8.83
CA ARG A 74 -7.29 2.42 9.37
C ARG A 74 -6.57 2.58 10.72
N GLN A 75 -6.79 1.65 11.63
CA GLN A 75 -6.14 1.68 12.96
C GLN A 75 -4.62 1.54 12.87
N LEU A 76 -4.12 0.74 11.93
CA LEU A 76 -2.67 0.63 11.70
C LEU A 76 -2.06 1.90 11.08
N CYS A 77 -2.84 2.69 10.33
CA CYS A 77 -2.43 4.02 9.86
C CYS A 77 -2.36 5.05 11.00
N LEU A 78 -3.19 4.91 12.04
CA LEU A 78 -3.26 5.85 13.17
C LEU A 78 -2.20 5.60 14.26
N ARG A 79 -1.42 4.52 14.16
CA ARG A 79 -0.37 4.21 15.13
C ARG A 79 0.88 5.01 14.84
N GLU A 80 1.19 5.96 15.72
CA GLU A 80 2.33 6.87 15.57
C GLU A 80 3.67 6.24 15.94
N THR A 81 3.67 5.20 16.79
CA THR A 81 4.91 4.54 17.23
C THR A 81 5.42 3.59 16.15
N PRO A 82 6.64 3.80 15.60
CA PRO A 82 7.24 2.87 14.64
C PRO A 82 7.29 1.43 15.17
N GLY A 83 6.98 0.46 14.29
CA GLY A 83 6.94 -0.95 14.68
C GLY A 83 5.62 -1.42 15.30
N THR A 84 4.66 -0.52 15.51
CA THR A 84 3.30 -0.87 15.96
C THR A 84 2.25 -0.71 14.86
N GLY A 85 2.57 0.05 13.80
CA GLY A 85 1.75 0.33 12.63
C GLY A 85 2.61 0.58 11.40
N TYR A 86 2.06 1.25 10.40
CA TYR A 86 2.68 1.36 9.09
C TYR A 86 3.86 2.34 9.02
N ILE A 87 4.01 3.30 9.94
CA ILE A 87 5.13 4.25 9.94
C ILE A 87 6.47 3.49 9.96
N GLY A 88 7.36 3.83 9.02
CA GLY A 88 8.67 3.25 8.84
C GLY A 88 8.68 1.86 8.19
N SER A 89 7.51 1.26 7.87
CA SER A 89 7.46 -0.02 7.20
C SER A 89 7.78 0.10 5.70
N PRO A 90 8.53 -0.86 5.10
CA PRO A 90 8.91 -0.78 3.70
C PRO A 90 7.85 -1.39 2.76
N PHE A 91 7.93 -0.96 1.49
CA PHE A 91 7.44 -1.75 0.37
C PHE A 91 8.52 -2.79 0.01
N HIS A 92 8.42 -3.97 0.61
CA HIS A 92 9.45 -5.01 0.54
C HIS A 92 9.39 -5.88 -0.71
N ARG A 93 8.31 -5.78 -1.50
CA ARG A 93 8.13 -6.52 -2.75
C ARG A 93 7.38 -5.67 -3.76
N VAL A 94 8.05 -5.31 -4.86
CA VAL A 94 7.49 -4.49 -5.93
C VAL A 94 7.76 -5.15 -7.27
N ILE A 95 6.70 -5.51 -7.98
CA ILE A 95 6.78 -6.14 -9.31
C ILE A 95 6.08 -5.24 -10.33
N PRO A 96 6.83 -4.72 -11.33
CA PRO A 96 6.27 -3.90 -12.39
C PRO A 96 5.12 -4.60 -13.14
N ASN A 97 4.08 -3.85 -13.50
CA ASN A 97 2.86 -4.34 -14.15
C ASN A 97 2.11 -5.42 -13.35
N PHE A 98 2.27 -5.40 -12.03
CA PHE A 98 1.56 -6.30 -11.13
C PHE A 98 1.10 -5.56 -9.86
N MET A 99 2.01 -5.34 -8.89
CA MET A 99 1.64 -4.72 -7.61
C MET A 99 2.85 -4.21 -6.81
N CYS A 100 2.58 -3.32 -5.85
CA CYS A 100 3.51 -2.88 -4.80
C CYS A 100 3.01 -3.40 -3.46
N GLN A 101 3.76 -4.29 -2.80
CA GLN A 101 3.40 -4.93 -1.53
C GLN A 101 4.21 -4.36 -0.37
N GLY A 102 3.52 -4.02 0.73
CA GLY A 102 4.08 -3.50 1.96
C GLY A 102 3.33 -3.96 3.20
N GLY A 103 3.51 -3.23 4.31
CA GLY A 103 2.75 -3.43 5.55
C GLY A 103 3.32 -4.47 6.51
N ASP A 104 4.50 -5.04 6.25
CA ASP A 104 5.24 -5.80 7.25
C ASP A 104 6.04 -4.86 8.14
N PHE A 105 5.41 -4.34 9.19
CA PHE A 105 6.06 -3.45 10.14
C PHE A 105 6.87 -4.19 11.23
N THR A 106 6.73 -5.52 11.36
CA THR A 106 7.39 -6.32 12.39
C THR A 106 8.75 -6.85 11.94
N HIS A 107 8.84 -7.49 10.76
CA HIS A 107 10.07 -8.08 10.23
C HIS A 107 10.62 -7.31 9.03
N ARG A 108 9.80 -6.48 8.37
CA ARG A 108 10.17 -5.61 7.23
C ARG A 108 10.68 -6.35 5.98
N ASN A 109 10.34 -7.62 5.84
CA ASN A 109 10.82 -8.51 4.77
C ASN A 109 9.73 -9.41 4.16
N GLY A 110 8.46 -9.19 4.54
CA GLY A 110 7.30 -9.93 4.05
C GLY A 110 6.94 -11.19 4.86
N ARG A 111 7.71 -11.52 5.90
CA ARG A 111 7.44 -12.70 6.74
C ARG A 111 6.64 -12.39 8.00
N GLY A 112 6.43 -11.11 8.29
CA GLY A 112 5.78 -10.62 9.50
C GLY A 112 4.45 -9.91 9.24
N GLY A 113 4.22 -8.92 10.12
CA GLY A 113 2.97 -8.18 10.18
C GLY A 113 1.92 -8.89 11.05
N LYS A 114 1.09 -8.11 11.71
CA LYS A 114 -0.04 -8.60 12.53
C LYS A 114 -1.22 -7.64 12.45
N SER A 115 -2.42 -8.15 12.68
CA SER A 115 -3.63 -7.34 12.69
C SER A 115 -3.88 -6.70 14.07
N ILE A 116 -4.87 -5.80 14.12
CA ILE A 116 -5.39 -5.26 15.39
C ILE A 116 -6.20 -6.30 16.18
N TYR A 117 -6.61 -7.38 15.55
CA TYR A 117 -7.43 -8.47 16.10
C TYR A 117 -6.61 -9.64 16.65
N GLY A 118 -5.29 -9.58 16.51
CA GLY A 118 -4.34 -10.66 16.81
C GLY A 118 -3.40 -10.90 15.63
N ASP A 119 -2.71 -12.04 15.61
CA ASP A 119 -1.72 -12.31 14.56
C ASP A 119 -2.36 -12.37 13.17
N ARG A 120 -3.53 -12.97 13.06
CA ARG A 120 -4.28 -13.15 11.80
C ARG A 120 -5.78 -12.98 12.01
N PHE A 121 -6.51 -12.65 10.91
CA PHE A 121 -7.97 -12.64 10.90
C PHE A 121 -8.52 -13.22 9.59
N ALA A 122 -9.79 -13.64 9.64
CA ALA A 122 -10.47 -14.30 8.52
C ALA A 122 -10.69 -13.37 7.32
N ASP A 123 -10.81 -13.97 6.13
CA ASP A 123 -11.29 -13.27 4.94
C ASP A 123 -12.73 -12.80 5.18
N GLU A 124 -12.98 -11.51 5.05
CA GLU A 124 -14.28 -10.92 5.36
C GLU A 124 -15.32 -11.26 4.28
N ASN A 125 -15.01 -10.90 3.03
CA ASN A 125 -15.74 -11.31 1.83
C ASN A 125 -14.90 -11.04 0.57
N PHE A 126 -15.42 -11.46 -0.60
CA PHE A 126 -14.78 -11.26 -1.91
C PHE A 126 -15.71 -10.54 -2.91
N GLN A 127 -16.58 -9.65 -2.42
CA GLN A 127 -17.52 -8.90 -3.28
C GLN A 127 -16.79 -7.93 -4.20
N LEU A 128 -15.78 -7.23 -3.68
CA LEU A 128 -14.91 -6.37 -4.47
C LEU A 128 -13.86 -7.20 -5.20
N GLN A 129 -13.48 -6.75 -6.39
CA GLN A 129 -12.58 -7.49 -7.28
C GLN A 129 -11.38 -6.63 -7.71
N HIS A 130 -10.33 -7.30 -8.18
CA HIS A 130 -9.10 -6.67 -8.68
C HIS A 130 -9.30 -6.19 -10.13
N LEU A 131 -10.10 -5.14 -10.32
CA LEU A 131 -10.57 -4.67 -11.61
C LEU A 131 -9.55 -3.80 -12.37
N GLY A 132 -8.53 -3.28 -11.66
CA GLY A 132 -7.59 -2.37 -12.28
C GLY A 132 -6.45 -1.91 -11.37
N ALA A 133 -5.65 -1.03 -11.93
CA ALA A 133 -4.64 -0.31 -11.18
C ALA A 133 -5.29 0.55 -10.09
N GLY A 134 -4.58 0.82 -9.01
CA GLY A 134 -5.07 1.58 -7.87
C GLY A 134 -5.93 0.81 -6.87
N VAL A 135 -6.25 -0.47 -7.12
CA VAL A 135 -6.95 -1.33 -6.15
C VAL A 135 -6.03 -1.64 -4.97
N LEU A 136 -6.57 -1.51 -3.76
CA LEU A 136 -5.93 -1.86 -2.48
C LEU A 136 -6.51 -3.18 -1.95
N SER A 137 -5.64 -4.15 -1.68
CA SER A 137 -6.02 -5.51 -1.30
C SER A 137 -5.12 -6.10 -0.22
N MET A 138 -5.65 -7.03 0.59
CA MET A 138 -4.89 -7.73 1.63
C MET A 138 -3.96 -8.78 1.04
N ALA A 139 -2.69 -8.74 1.44
CA ALA A 139 -1.77 -9.86 1.26
C ALA A 139 -2.05 -10.94 2.34
N ASN A 140 -1.93 -12.20 1.98
CA ASN A 140 -2.11 -13.34 2.88
C ASN A 140 -1.21 -14.52 2.48
N CYS A 141 -1.13 -15.53 3.34
CA CYS A 141 -0.46 -16.81 3.11
C CYS A 141 -1.45 -17.97 2.93
N GLY A 142 -2.60 -17.68 2.33
CA GLY A 142 -3.71 -18.61 2.16
C GLY A 142 -4.97 -18.12 2.87
N ARG A 143 -6.02 -18.90 2.81
CA ARG A 143 -7.35 -18.53 3.32
C ARG A 143 -7.31 -18.16 4.81
N ASN A 144 -7.97 -17.07 5.17
CA ASN A 144 -8.14 -16.62 6.56
C ASN A 144 -6.81 -16.31 7.30
N THR A 145 -5.80 -15.78 6.57
CA THR A 145 -4.50 -15.43 7.15
C THR A 145 -4.16 -13.94 6.97
N ASN A 146 -5.14 -13.07 6.93
CA ASN A 146 -4.92 -11.62 6.83
C ASN A 146 -4.23 -11.09 8.09
N GLY A 147 -3.24 -10.22 7.91
CA GLY A 147 -2.53 -9.54 8.99
C GLY A 147 -2.53 -8.03 8.78
N SER A 148 -1.35 -7.45 8.59
CA SER A 148 -1.17 -6.06 8.21
C SER A 148 -0.68 -5.87 6.78
N GLN A 149 -0.15 -6.91 6.14
CA GLN A 149 0.40 -6.77 4.80
C GLN A 149 -0.70 -6.51 3.77
N PHE A 150 -0.43 -5.60 2.87
CA PHE A 150 -1.31 -5.18 1.79
C PHE A 150 -0.55 -5.05 0.48
N PHE A 151 -1.26 -4.90 -0.62
CA PHE A 151 -0.66 -4.52 -1.89
C PHE A 151 -1.55 -3.53 -2.66
N LEU A 152 -0.88 -2.68 -3.43
CA LEU A 152 -1.47 -1.73 -4.37
C LEU A 152 -1.28 -2.29 -5.77
N CYS A 153 -2.37 -2.56 -6.49
CA CYS A 153 -2.30 -3.06 -7.85
C CYS A 153 -1.82 -1.97 -8.82
N THR A 154 -0.93 -2.32 -9.74
CA THR A 154 -0.50 -1.44 -10.84
C THR A 154 -1.03 -1.90 -12.19
N ALA A 155 -1.79 -2.99 -12.20
CA ALA A 155 -2.47 -3.56 -13.37
C ALA A 155 -3.77 -4.28 -12.95
N VAL A 156 -4.51 -4.82 -13.91
CA VAL A 156 -5.64 -5.73 -13.66
C VAL A 156 -5.10 -7.09 -13.20
N THR A 157 -5.53 -7.54 -12.01
CA THR A 157 -5.01 -8.79 -11.38
C THR A 157 -6.12 -9.77 -11.02
N ARG A 158 -7.03 -10.05 -11.97
CA ARG A 158 -8.24 -10.90 -11.77
C ARG A 158 -7.96 -12.29 -11.22
N HIS A 159 -6.75 -12.83 -11.42
CA HIS A 159 -6.33 -14.15 -10.90
C HIS A 159 -6.24 -14.18 -9.35
N LEU A 160 -6.30 -13.00 -8.70
CA LEU A 160 -6.32 -12.84 -7.23
C LEU A 160 -7.76 -12.79 -6.67
N ASN A 161 -8.78 -12.68 -7.52
CA ASN A 161 -10.19 -12.66 -7.09
C ASN A 161 -10.55 -13.95 -6.33
N GLY A 162 -11.29 -13.82 -5.22
CA GLY A 162 -11.68 -14.93 -4.37
C GLY A 162 -10.54 -15.50 -3.50
N LYS A 163 -9.35 -14.87 -3.54
CA LYS A 163 -8.17 -15.28 -2.76
C LYS A 163 -7.66 -14.19 -1.83
N HIS A 164 -7.81 -12.94 -2.23
CA HIS A 164 -7.38 -11.76 -1.48
C HIS A 164 -8.55 -10.80 -1.32
N VAL A 165 -8.74 -10.26 -0.11
CA VAL A 165 -9.82 -9.33 0.20
C VAL A 165 -9.45 -7.95 -0.31
N VAL A 166 -10.17 -7.48 -1.32
CA VAL A 166 -10.09 -6.10 -1.80
C VAL A 166 -10.84 -5.22 -0.81
N PHE A 167 -10.23 -4.11 -0.35
CA PHE A 167 -10.83 -3.28 0.69
C PHE A 167 -10.70 -1.77 0.45
N GLY A 168 -10.13 -1.35 -0.69
CA GLY A 168 -10.03 0.07 -0.98
C GLY A 168 -9.49 0.36 -2.37
N GLN A 169 -9.34 1.65 -2.64
CA GLN A 169 -8.77 2.15 -3.90
C GLN A 169 -8.02 3.46 -3.66
N ILE A 170 -7.05 3.74 -4.52
CA ILE A 170 -6.35 5.03 -4.56
C ILE A 170 -7.30 6.07 -5.15
N VAL A 171 -7.43 7.23 -4.49
CA VAL A 171 -8.22 8.36 -4.96
C VAL A 171 -7.35 9.55 -5.37
N LYS A 172 -6.08 9.59 -4.92
CA LYS A 172 -5.10 10.62 -5.32
C LYS A 172 -3.67 10.11 -5.12
N GLY A 173 -2.72 10.58 -5.93
CA GLY A 173 -1.31 10.23 -5.78
C GLY A 173 -0.94 8.90 -6.44
N TYR A 174 -1.61 8.50 -7.52
CA TYR A 174 -1.24 7.30 -8.26
C TYR A 174 0.12 7.44 -8.97
N ASP A 175 0.55 8.65 -9.29
CA ASP A 175 1.90 8.97 -9.78
C ASP A 175 2.99 8.53 -8.79
N VAL A 176 2.76 8.66 -7.47
CA VAL A 176 3.64 8.13 -6.43
C VAL A 176 3.74 6.60 -6.50
N VAL A 177 2.61 5.91 -6.73
CA VAL A 177 2.63 4.44 -6.90
C VAL A 177 3.41 4.04 -8.16
N LYS A 178 3.31 4.81 -9.23
CA LYS A 178 4.13 4.58 -10.45
C LYS A 178 5.62 4.81 -10.19
N ALA A 179 5.97 5.78 -9.34
CA ALA A 179 7.34 5.98 -8.91
C ALA A 179 7.86 4.81 -8.06
N ILE A 180 7.05 4.27 -7.13
CA ILE A 180 7.37 3.04 -6.39
C ILE A 180 7.56 1.87 -7.36
N GLU A 181 6.64 1.68 -8.30
CA GLU A 181 6.71 0.61 -9.29
C GLU A 181 7.99 0.65 -10.12
N SER A 182 8.47 1.85 -10.48
CA SER A 182 9.64 2.04 -11.35
C SER A 182 10.95 1.54 -10.75
N VAL A 183 11.04 1.42 -9.43
CA VAL A 183 12.22 0.90 -8.73
C VAL A 183 12.10 -0.59 -8.41
N GLY A 184 10.99 -1.22 -8.79
CA GLY A 184 10.75 -2.65 -8.61
C GLY A 184 11.45 -3.51 -9.67
N SER A 185 11.39 -4.82 -9.48
CA SER A 185 11.92 -5.81 -10.41
C SER A 185 11.00 -7.02 -10.55
N MET A 186 11.22 -7.83 -11.58
CA MET A 186 10.44 -9.08 -11.79
C MET A 186 10.60 -10.08 -10.64
N SER A 187 11.72 -10.05 -9.92
CA SER A 187 11.95 -10.85 -8.72
C SER A 187 11.30 -10.27 -7.46
N GLY A 188 10.82 -9.03 -7.54
CA GLY A 188 10.16 -8.31 -6.43
C GLY A 188 11.08 -7.42 -5.60
N GLY A 189 12.39 -7.48 -5.79
CA GLY A 189 13.34 -6.58 -5.12
C GLY A 189 13.23 -5.15 -5.67
N THR A 190 13.62 -4.16 -4.86
CA THR A 190 13.66 -2.74 -5.22
C THR A 190 15.09 -2.24 -5.32
N SER A 191 15.36 -1.33 -6.27
CA SER A 191 16.68 -0.73 -6.46
C SER A 191 17.07 0.27 -5.37
N CYS A 192 16.10 0.85 -4.68
CA CYS A 192 16.29 1.67 -3.47
C CYS A 192 15.23 1.30 -2.43
N LYS A 193 15.43 1.68 -1.18
CA LYS A 193 14.47 1.41 -0.12
C LYS A 193 13.29 2.38 -0.21
N ILE A 194 12.09 1.85 -0.32
CA ILE A 194 10.84 2.62 -0.27
C ILE A 194 10.15 2.33 1.06
N SER A 195 9.77 3.38 1.79
CA SER A 195 9.10 3.25 3.09
C SER A 195 7.98 4.27 3.27
N ILE A 196 7.06 3.96 4.16
CA ILE A 196 6.02 4.87 4.61
C ILE A 196 6.63 5.78 5.67
N GLU A 197 6.82 7.06 5.34
CA GLU A 197 7.38 8.07 6.25
C GLU A 197 6.35 8.52 7.29
N ALA A 198 5.13 8.80 6.83
CA ALA A 198 3.99 9.16 7.66
C ALA A 198 2.71 8.53 7.09
N CYS A 199 1.75 8.31 7.95
CA CYS A 199 0.42 7.85 7.57
C CYS A 199 -0.61 8.35 8.57
N GLY A 200 -1.89 8.35 8.16
CA GLY A 200 -2.99 8.78 8.98
C GLY A 200 -4.32 8.73 8.25
N GLU A 201 -5.34 9.27 8.88
CA GLU A 201 -6.68 9.44 8.31
C GLU A 201 -6.91 10.93 8.00
N LEU A 202 -7.55 11.22 6.88
CA LEU A 202 -7.92 12.59 6.51
C LEU A 202 -9.11 13.05 7.34
N SER A 203 -9.05 14.30 7.80
CA SER A 203 -10.20 15.00 8.42
C SER A 203 -11.35 15.18 7.41
N GLU A 204 -12.55 15.46 7.92
CA GLU A 204 -13.71 15.70 7.04
C GLU A 204 -13.50 16.89 6.09
N ALA A 205 -12.78 17.93 6.53
CA ALA A 205 -12.44 19.08 5.68
C ALA A 205 -11.50 18.68 4.53
N GLU A 206 -10.50 17.83 4.79
CA GLU A 206 -9.59 17.33 3.76
C GLU A 206 -10.28 16.36 2.80
N LYS A 207 -11.20 15.54 3.31
CA LYS A 207 -12.03 14.64 2.46
C LYS A 207 -12.91 15.43 1.50
N ALA A 208 -13.47 16.56 1.96
CA ALA A 208 -14.33 17.42 1.14
C ALA A 208 -13.54 18.13 0.01
N ALA A 209 -12.22 18.24 0.12
CA ALA A 209 -11.34 18.86 -0.87
C ALA A 209 -10.79 17.85 -1.91
N LEU A 210 -11.17 16.58 -1.83
CA LEU A 210 -10.82 15.53 -2.80
C LEU A 210 -11.78 15.50 -3.97
#